data_0e963fff1816eaf65b3f3348609b4c30
#
_entry.id   0e963fff1816eaf65b3f3348609b4c30
#
_cell.length_a   1.000
_cell.length_b   1.000
_cell.length_c   1.000
_cell.angle_alpha   90.00
_cell.angle_beta   90.00
_cell.angle_gamma   90.00
#
_symmetry.space_group_name_H-M   'P 1'
#
loop_
_entity.id
_entity.type
_entity.pdbx_description
1 polymer ?
#
loop_
_entity_poly.entity_id
_entity_poly.type
_entity_poly.pdbx_seq_one_letter_code
_entity_poly.pdbx_strand_id
1 'polypeptide(L)'
;MEMKMKKLVILAVTALLAVPGFAQVEPVYTSSDGKATFDMLGHLGFGYHITKSNDFKPSWCDEFFVNIVKFGFYPVESFGFELGVDLQVNDFNTKEKAFVQRDGIIKTADFSTIETLGGVDRKRSDFTVVSLGAPVLVKAKFEKVEFGAGAVASWNFAGSTSYWAQKGNRNITVNETKAKVNPFSYGLVATASYGVFGVYFKYYPKSSRILPEGSVDVSYSTVGIVLGL
;
A
#
# COMPACT_ATOMS: atom_id res chain seq x y z
N MET A 1 -18.14 -10.19 1.50
CA MET A 1 -16.99 -10.59 2.34
C MET A 1 -15.89 -9.54 2.36
N GLU A 2 -15.63 -8.83 1.28
CA GLU A 2 -14.58 -7.81 1.13
C GLU A 2 -14.80 -6.55 1.97
N MET A 3 -16.05 -6.08 2.06
CA MET A 3 -16.40 -5.05 3.04
C MET A 3 -16.06 -5.50 4.48
N LYS A 4 -16.01 -6.82 4.73
CA LYS A 4 -15.54 -7.38 6.01
C LYS A 4 -14.02 -7.34 6.13
N MET A 5 -13.26 -7.53 5.04
CA MET A 5 -11.78 -7.51 5.10
C MET A 5 -11.25 -6.06 5.20
N LYS A 6 -11.77 -5.14 4.37
CA LYS A 6 -11.48 -3.68 4.53
C LYS A 6 -11.92 -3.17 5.91
N LYS A 7 -13.10 -3.59 6.40
CA LYS A 7 -13.55 -3.29 7.76
C LYS A 7 -12.70 -3.99 8.82
N LEU A 8 -12.21 -5.19 8.57
CA LEU A 8 -11.35 -5.91 9.51
C LEU A 8 -9.96 -5.26 9.61
N VAL A 9 -9.39 -4.84 8.46
CA VAL A 9 -8.13 -4.10 8.43
C VAL A 9 -8.30 -2.74 9.09
N ILE A 10 -9.35 -1.99 8.75
CA ILE A 10 -9.68 -0.70 9.39
C ILE A 10 -9.97 -0.92 10.88
N LEU A 11 -10.71 -1.96 11.26
CA LEU A 11 -11.02 -2.26 12.66
C LEU A 11 -9.76 -2.69 13.43
N ALA A 12 -8.89 -3.50 12.83
CA ALA A 12 -7.60 -3.88 13.42
C ALA A 12 -6.69 -2.67 13.60
N VAL A 13 -6.63 -1.78 12.62
CA VAL A 13 -5.88 -0.51 12.70
C VAL A 13 -6.52 0.43 13.71
N THR A 14 -7.86 0.56 13.72
CA THR A 14 -8.56 1.39 14.70
C THR A 14 -8.43 0.83 16.11
N ALA A 15 -8.44 -0.50 16.28
CA ALA A 15 -8.19 -1.15 17.57
C ALA A 15 -6.74 -0.97 18.03
N LEU A 16 -5.77 -1.03 17.12
CA LEU A 16 -4.37 -0.68 17.36
C LEU A 16 -4.23 0.80 17.80
N LEU A 17 -4.93 1.72 17.12
CA LEU A 17 -4.91 3.16 17.45
C LEU A 17 -5.70 3.49 18.72
N ALA A 18 -6.64 2.64 19.15
CA ALA A 18 -7.47 2.86 20.35
C ALA A 18 -6.81 2.35 21.64
N VAL A 19 -5.63 1.73 21.57
CA VAL A 19 -4.87 1.35 22.78
C VAL A 19 -4.27 2.63 23.37
N PRO A 20 -4.68 3.07 24.56
CA PRO A 20 -4.06 4.22 25.21
C PRO A 20 -2.61 3.88 25.53
N GLY A 21 -1.68 4.55 24.89
CA GLY A 21 -0.24 4.32 25.01
C GLY A 21 0.53 4.35 23.69
N PHE A 22 -0.14 4.31 22.53
CA PHE A 22 0.54 4.43 21.23
C PHE A 22 1.01 5.86 20.89
N ALA A 23 0.65 6.86 21.68
CA ALA A 23 1.00 8.26 21.43
C ALA A 23 2.48 8.61 21.70
N GLN A 24 3.27 7.70 22.28
CA GLN A 24 4.72 7.81 22.45
C GLN A 24 5.29 6.39 22.52
N VAL A 25 5.46 5.73 21.40
CA VAL A 25 6.27 4.51 21.37
C VAL A 25 7.72 4.98 21.34
N GLU A 26 8.31 5.05 22.54
CA GLU A 26 9.77 5.09 22.64
C GLU A 26 10.32 3.84 21.94
N PRO A 27 11.47 3.93 21.27
CA PRO A 27 12.08 2.76 20.65
C PRO A 27 12.14 1.63 21.70
N VAL A 28 11.67 0.45 21.31
CA VAL A 28 11.61 -0.73 22.18
C VAL A 28 13.02 -1.07 22.72
N TYR A 29 14.03 -0.67 21.96
CA TYR A 29 15.42 -0.81 22.35
C TYR A 29 16.26 0.30 21.70
N THR A 30 17.12 0.91 22.52
CA THR A 30 18.23 1.77 22.06
C THR A 30 19.52 1.24 22.67
N SER A 31 20.56 1.03 21.85
CA SER A 31 21.86 0.59 22.34
C SER A 31 22.46 1.60 23.33
N SER A 32 23.32 1.14 24.23
CA SER A 32 23.94 1.99 25.26
C SER A 32 24.74 3.15 24.72
N ASP A 33 25.25 3.05 23.48
CA ASP A 33 25.93 4.11 22.75
C ASP A 33 25.00 4.98 21.88
N GLY A 34 23.68 4.72 21.92
CA GLY A 34 22.66 5.44 21.18
C GLY A 34 22.65 5.21 19.65
N LYS A 35 23.51 4.33 19.15
CA LYS A 35 23.71 4.16 17.69
C LYS A 35 22.74 3.20 17.04
N ALA A 36 22.19 2.22 17.76
CA ALA A 36 21.23 1.29 17.23
C ALA A 36 19.87 1.46 17.92
N THR A 37 18.80 1.47 17.13
CA THR A 37 17.41 1.56 17.59
C THR A 37 16.60 0.41 17.02
N PHE A 38 15.63 -0.06 17.79
CA PHE A 38 14.65 -1.03 17.34
C PHE A 38 13.27 -0.55 17.79
N ASP A 39 12.36 -0.42 16.83
CA ASP A 39 10.99 0.02 17.06
C ASP A 39 10.00 -1.03 16.56
N MET A 40 8.83 -1.11 17.20
CA MET A 40 7.69 -1.90 16.75
C MET A 40 6.49 -0.98 16.55
N LEU A 41 5.74 -1.20 15.46
CA LEU A 41 4.56 -0.42 15.09
C LEU A 41 4.83 1.10 15.00
N GLY A 42 6.03 1.47 14.56
CA GLY A 42 6.53 2.83 14.63
C GLY A 42 5.92 3.83 13.64
N HIS A 43 5.25 3.39 12.57
CA HIS A 43 4.70 4.29 11.53
C HIS A 43 3.44 3.76 10.89
N LEU A 44 2.54 4.69 10.54
CA LEU A 44 1.41 4.48 9.65
C LEU A 44 1.56 5.34 8.42
N GLY A 45 1.32 4.79 7.24
CA GLY A 45 1.38 5.54 6.01
C GLY A 45 0.12 5.43 5.18
N PHE A 46 -0.25 6.53 4.56
CA PHE A 46 -1.33 6.61 3.59
C PHE A 46 -0.85 7.37 2.36
N GLY A 47 -1.02 6.79 1.18
CA GLY A 47 -0.56 7.34 -0.07
C GLY A 47 -1.57 7.27 -1.19
N TYR A 48 -1.39 8.14 -2.16
CA TYR A 48 -2.10 8.15 -3.42
C TYR A 48 -1.21 7.63 -4.54
N HIS A 49 -1.71 6.67 -5.32
CA HIS A 49 -1.01 6.17 -6.49
C HIS A 49 -1.24 7.05 -7.72
N ILE A 50 -0.16 7.58 -8.25
CA ILE A 50 -0.12 8.18 -9.59
C ILE A 50 0.01 7.02 -10.58
N THR A 51 -1.13 6.47 -11.01
CA THR A 51 -1.22 5.24 -11.79
C THR A 51 -1.35 5.53 -13.28
N LYS A 52 -0.65 4.75 -14.10
CA LYS A 52 -0.78 4.73 -15.56
C LYS A 52 -1.10 3.31 -16.02
N SER A 53 -2.09 3.16 -16.90
CA SER A 53 -2.47 1.91 -17.54
C SER A 53 -2.96 2.19 -18.97
N ASN A 54 -2.70 1.24 -19.87
CA ASN A 54 -3.29 1.24 -21.22
C ASN A 54 -4.62 0.46 -21.25
N ASP A 55 -4.90 -0.33 -20.22
CA ASP A 55 -6.06 -1.24 -20.19
C ASP A 55 -7.28 -0.64 -19.50
N PHE A 56 -7.08 0.37 -18.64
CA PHE A 56 -8.15 1.05 -17.92
C PHE A 56 -7.76 2.47 -17.54
N LYS A 57 -8.75 3.32 -17.29
CA LYS A 57 -8.54 4.65 -16.73
C LYS A 57 -8.58 4.60 -15.20
N PRO A 58 -7.45 4.85 -14.54
CA PRO A 58 -7.40 4.88 -13.09
C PRO A 58 -8.34 5.94 -12.52
N SER A 59 -8.99 5.60 -11.40
CA SER A 59 -9.78 6.51 -10.59
C SER A 59 -8.99 6.85 -9.32
N TRP A 60 -9.55 6.63 -8.14
CA TRP A 60 -8.84 6.78 -6.89
C TRP A 60 -8.07 5.50 -6.59
N CYS A 61 -6.74 5.57 -6.61
CA CYS A 61 -5.87 4.45 -6.28
C CYS A 61 -5.02 4.84 -5.06
N ASP A 62 -4.91 3.95 -4.09
CA ASP A 62 -4.28 4.29 -2.81
C ASP A 62 -3.41 3.15 -2.23
N GLU A 63 -2.51 3.56 -1.35
CA GLU A 63 -1.71 2.68 -0.52
C GLU A 63 -2.01 2.99 0.95
N PHE A 64 -2.13 1.93 1.73
CA PHE A 64 -2.06 2.01 3.18
C PHE A 64 -0.97 1.06 3.67
N PHE A 65 -0.13 1.50 4.60
CA PHE A 65 0.83 0.60 5.24
C PHE A 65 0.95 0.84 6.73
N VAL A 66 1.33 -0.23 7.42
CA VAL A 66 1.72 -0.22 8.84
C VAL A 66 3.13 -0.76 8.93
N ASN A 67 4.02 0.01 9.50
CA ASN A 67 5.36 -0.48 9.83
C ASN A 67 5.26 -1.43 11.02
N ILE A 68 5.65 -2.70 10.83
CA ILE A 68 5.60 -3.74 11.86
C ILE A 68 6.82 -3.65 12.75
N VAL A 69 8.00 -3.57 12.14
CA VAL A 69 9.28 -3.44 12.84
C VAL A 69 10.20 -2.53 12.06
N LYS A 70 11.05 -1.81 12.77
CA LYS A 70 12.05 -0.94 12.22
C LYS A 70 13.34 -1.06 13.03
N PHE A 71 14.44 -1.22 12.33
CA PHE A 71 15.79 -1.19 12.89
C PHE A 71 16.55 -0.02 12.28
N GLY A 72 17.10 0.83 13.13
CA GLY A 72 17.95 1.96 12.76
C GLY A 72 19.37 1.76 13.27
N PHE A 73 20.35 2.15 12.46
CA PHE A 73 21.75 2.22 12.85
C PHE A 73 22.33 3.56 12.42
N TYR A 74 22.76 4.36 13.41
CA TYR A 74 23.27 5.71 13.24
C TYR A 74 24.71 5.79 13.76
N PRO A 75 25.72 5.47 12.93
CA PRO A 75 27.13 5.55 13.33
C PRO A 75 27.55 6.97 13.75
N VAL A 76 26.86 7.98 13.22
CA VAL A 76 26.95 9.39 13.63
C VAL A 76 25.52 9.95 13.76
N GLU A 77 25.30 10.96 14.59
CA GLU A 77 23.99 11.53 14.88
C GLU A 77 23.23 12.01 13.63
N SER A 78 23.97 12.55 12.66
CA SER A 78 23.39 13.14 11.44
C SER A 78 23.20 12.16 10.29
N PHE A 79 23.67 10.90 10.40
CA PHE A 79 23.65 9.97 9.29
C PHE A 79 23.49 8.52 9.78
N GLY A 80 22.65 7.76 9.09
CA GLY A 80 22.40 6.35 9.44
C GLY A 80 21.74 5.55 8.35
N PHE A 81 21.39 4.34 8.73
CA PHE A 81 20.67 3.37 7.91
C PHE A 81 19.42 2.91 8.64
N GLU A 82 18.36 2.65 7.91
CA GLU A 82 17.12 2.12 8.44
C GLU A 82 16.68 0.92 7.61
N LEU A 83 16.27 -0.13 8.29
CA LEU A 83 15.64 -1.32 7.72
C LEU A 83 14.29 -1.50 8.39
N GLY A 84 13.24 -1.69 7.60
CA GLY A 84 11.90 -1.90 8.12
C GLY A 84 11.22 -3.15 7.56
N VAL A 85 10.08 -3.49 8.16
CA VAL A 85 9.10 -4.41 7.59
C VAL A 85 7.73 -3.75 7.70
N ASP A 86 7.07 -3.59 6.56
CA ASP A 86 5.77 -2.95 6.44
C ASP A 86 4.72 -3.95 5.95
N LEU A 87 3.54 -3.98 6.58
CA LEU A 87 2.36 -4.57 5.97
C LEU A 87 1.71 -3.52 5.08
N GLN A 88 1.58 -3.82 3.79
CA GLN A 88 1.10 -2.88 2.77
C GLN A 88 -0.17 -3.41 2.10
N VAL A 89 -1.12 -2.51 1.84
CA VAL A 89 -2.33 -2.75 1.05
C VAL A 89 -2.36 -1.73 -0.06
N ASN A 90 -2.30 -2.18 -1.30
CA ASN A 90 -2.34 -1.36 -2.50
C ASN A 90 -3.67 -1.58 -3.21
N ASP A 91 -4.42 -0.52 -3.45
CA ASP A 91 -5.76 -0.57 -4.04
C ASP A 91 -5.80 0.24 -5.35
N PHE A 92 -6.22 -0.40 -6.44
CA PHE A 92 -6.29 0.18 -7.77
C PHE A 92 -7.72 0.18 -8.25
N ASN A 93 -8.26 1.37 -8.54
CA ASN A 93 -9.66 1.56 -8.83
C ASN A 93 -9.90 2.12 -10.23
N THR A 94 -11.01 1.71 -10.83
CA THR A 94 -11.56 2.27 -12.06
C THR A 94 -13.08 2.35 -12.02
N LYS A 95 -13.65 3.30 -12.78
CA LYS A 95 -15.09 3.47 -12.95
C LYS A 95 -15.56 3.11 -14.36
N GLU A 96 -14.64 2.86 -15.29
CA GLU A 96 -14.98 2.65 -16.69
C GLU A 96 -15.12 1.17 -17.05
N LYS A 97 -14.26 0.32 -16.46
CA LYS A 97 -14.21 -1.12 -16.73
C LYS A 97 -14.28 -1.93 -15.44
N ALA A 98 -14.73 -3.17 -15.53
CA ALA A 98 -14.68 -4.11 -14.42
C ALA A 98 -13.37 -4.90 -14.48
N PHE A 99 -12.72 -5.11 -13.33
CA PHE A 99 -11.68 -6.11 -13.18
C PHE A 99 -12.33 -7.47 -12.97
N VAL A 100 -12.02 -8.37 -13.86
CA VAL A 100 -12.51 -9.77 -13.83
C VAL A 100 -11.33 -10.72 -13.79
N GLN A 101 -11.49 -11.82 -13.07
CA GLN A 101 -10.46 -12.85 -13.02
C GLN A 101 -10.79 -13.97 -14.02
N ARG A 102 -9.76 -14.41 -14.74
CA ARG A 102 -9.79 -15.63 -15.55
C ARG A 102 -8.54 -16.43 -15.22
N ASP A 103 -8.69 -17.59 -14.63
CA ASP A 103 -7.59 -18.43 -14.14
C ASP A 103 -6.63 -17.72 -13.16
N GLY A 104 -7.19 -16.80 -12.37
CA GLY A 104 -6.44 -15.91 -11.45
C GLY A 104 -5.76 -14.72 -12.11
N ILE A 105 -5.79 -14.61 -13.44
CA ILE A 105 -5.26 -13.46 -14.18
C ILE A 105 -6.30 -12.33 -14.19
N ILE A 106 -5.89 -11.12 -13.82
CA ILE A 106 -6.76 -9.95 -13.80
C ILE A 106 -6.82 -9.33 -15.19
N LYS A 107 -8.03 -9.23 -15.74
CA LYS A 107 -8.31 -8.56 -17.01
C LYS A 107 -9.37 -7.48 -16.83
N THR A 108 -9.51 -6.61 -17.83
CA THR A 108 -10.62 -5.66 -17.87
C THR A 108 -11.74 -6.17 -18.77
N ALA A 109 -12.98 -5.91 -18.38
CA ALA A 109 -14.17 -6.12 -19.18
C ALA A 109 -15.06 -4.87 -19.13
N ASP A 110 -15.77 -4.57 -20.21
CA ASP A 110 -16.74 -3.49 -20.17
C ASP A 110 -17.93 -3.92 -19.27
N PHE A 111 -18.40 -3.01 -18.44
CA PHE A 111 -19.52 -3.29 -17.55
C PHE A 111 -20.77 -3.70 -18.30
N SER A 112 -20.96 -3.23 -19.54
CA SER A 112 -22.08 -3.58 -20.43
C SER A 112 -22.04 -5.03 -20.91
N THR A 113 -20.86 -5.65 -20.95
CA THR A 113 -20.68 -7.05 -21.38
C THR A 113 -20.89 -8.05 -20.25
N ILE A 114 -21.02 -7.58 -19.01
CA ILE A 114 -21.31 -8.42 -17.86
C ILE A 114 -22.85 -8.50 -17.74
N GLU A 115 -23.44 -9.65 -18.06
CA GLU A 115 -24.91 -9.85 -18.18
C GLU A 115 -25.73 -9.27 -17.01
N THR A 116 -25.20 -9.36 -15.80
CA THR A 116 -25.87 -8.86 -14.59
C THR A 116 -25.77 -7.34 -14.42
N LEU A 117 -24.92 -6.64 -15.20
CA LEU A 117 -24.58 -5.22 -15.02
C LEU A 117 -25.08 -4.31 -16.16
N GLY A 118 -25.83 -4.81 -17.12
CA GLY A 118 -26.39 -3.99 -18.19
C GLY A 118 -27.29 -2.87 -17.66
N GLY A 119 -27.00 -1.60 -18.05
CA GLY A 119 -27.80 -0.43 -17.68
C GLY A 119 -27.64 0.03 -16.24
N VAL A 120 -26.41 0.01 -15.69
CA VAL A 120 -26.10 0.49 -14.33
C VAL A 120 -25.85 1.99 -14.30
N ASP A 121 -26.34 2.66 -13.23
CA ASP A 121 -26.21 4.12 -13.05
C ASP A 121 -24.86 4.49 -12.44
N ARG A 122 -24.38 3.70 -11.50
CA ARG A 122 -23.10 3.88 -10.81
C ARG A 122 -22.33 2.57 -10.80
N LYS A 123 -21.03 2.67 -11.04
CA LYS A 123 -20.14 1.51 -11.15
C LYS A 123 -18.74 1.85 -10.66
N ARG A 124 -18.11 0.88 -10.06
CA ARG A 124 -16.72 0.93 -9.62
C ARG A 124 -16.15 -0.49 -9.63
N SER A 125 -14.91 -0.61 -10.00
CA SER A 125 -14.18 -1.85 -9.82
C SER A 125 -12.81 -1.57 -9.25
N ASP A 126 -12.33 -2.48 -8.43
CA ASP A 126 -11.02 -2.41 -7.80
C ASP A 126 -10.31 -3.75 -7.84
N PHE A 127 -8.99 -3.71 -7.86
CA PHE A 127 -8.17 -4.82 -7.45
C PHE A 127 -7.23 -4.39 -6.33
N THR A 128 -7.03 -5.28 -5.38
CA THR A 128 -6.25 -5.03 -4.17
C THR A 128 -5.11 -6.04 -4.09
N VAL A 129 -3.92 -5.57 -3.74
CA VAL A 129 -2.74 -6.41 -3.48
C VAL A 129 -2.28 -6.16 -2.06
N VAL A 130 -2.06 -7.27 -1.31
CA VAL A 130 -1.51 -7.23 0.04
C VAL A 130 -0.10 -7.78 0.00
N SER A 131 0.82 -7.05 0.64
CA SER A 131 2.25 -7.38 0.61
C SER A 131 2.95 -7.06 1.93
N LEU A 132 4.10 -7.72 2.13
CA LEU A 132 5.10 -7.32 3.12
C LEU A 132 6.22 -6.59 2.40
N GLY A 133 6.42 -5.33 2.72
CA GLY A 133 7.50 -4.49 2.23
C GLY A 133 8.69 -4.48 3.18
N ALA A 134 9.89 -4.49 2.62
CA ALA A 134 11.14 -4.34 3.36
C ALA A 134 11.89 -3.11 2.83
N PRO A 135 11.61 -1.89 3.33
CA PRO A 135 12.36 -0.71 3.00
C PRO A 135 13.76 -0.76 3.61
N VAL A 136 14.76 -0.36 2.82
CA VAL A 136 16.13 -0.11 3.25
C VAL A 136 16.48 1.32 2.88
N LEU A 137 16.77 2.15 3.86
CA LEU A 137 16.96 3.59 3.70
C LEU A 137 18.33 4.01 4.22
N VAL A 138 18.94 4.94 3.52
CA VAL A 138 19.98 5.82 4.03
C VAL A 138 19.27 7.05 4.60
N LYS A 139 19.60 7.44 5.81
CA LYS A 139 18.97 8.54 6.54
C LYS A 139 19.98 9.66 6.80
N ALA A 140 19.49 10.89 6.66
CA ALA A 140 20.22 12.09 7.08
C ALA A 140 19.33 12.90 8.02
N LYS A 141 19.85 13.27 9.20
CA LYS A 141 19.15 14.04 10.24
C LYS A 141 19.76 15.41 10.39
N PHE A 142 18.89 16.42 10.41
CA PHE A 142 19.25 17.81 10.67
C PHE A 142 18.29 18.36 11.73
N GLU A 143 18.70 18.34 12.98
CA GLU A 143 17.84 18.69 14.13
C GLU A 143 16.55 17.82 14.14
N LYS A 144 15.39 18.43 13.84
CA LYS A 144 14.08 17.77 13.80
C LYS A 144 13.67 17.28 12.42
N VAL A 145 14.45 17.61 11.39
CA VAL A 145 14.17 17.19 10.01
C VAL A 145 14.98 15.94 9.68
N GLU A 146 14.33 14.95 9.11
CA GLU A 146 14.98 13.74 8.68
C GLU A 146 14.64 13.48 7.21
N PHE A 147 15.64 13.19 6.41
CA PHE A 147 15.51 12.76 5.03
C PHE A 147 15.95 11.29 4.90
N GLY A 148 15.24 10.54 4.08
CA GLY A 148 15.60 9.17 3.77
C GLY A 148 15.50 8.90 2.28
N ALA A 149 16.41 8.08 1.76
CA ALA A 149 16.34 7.58 0.40
C ALA A 149 16.86 6.15 0.34
N GLY A 150 16.25 5.34 -0.53
CA GLY A 150 16.66 3.95 -0.65
C GLY A 150 15.76 3.13 -1.55
N ALA A 151 15.63 1.86 -1.23
CA ALA A 151 14.83 0.91 -1.98
C ALA A 151 13.84 0.17 -1.05
N VAL A 152 12.78 -0.35 -1.65
CA VAL A 152 11.84 -1.25 -1.00
C VAL A 152 11.73 -2.51 -1.85
N ALA A 153 11.84 -3.68 -1.21
CA ALA A 153 11.46 -4.96 -1.79
C ALA A 153 10.15 -5.39 -1.13
N SER A 154 9.20 -5.89 -1.92
CA SER A 154 7.89 -6.30 -1.40
C SER A 154 7.60 -7.75 -1.80
N TRP A 155 7.15 -8.54 -0.83
CA TRP A 155 6.59 -9.86 -1.05
C TRP A 155 5.07 -9.76 -1.11
N ASN A 156 4.51 -9.94 -2.31
CA ASN A 156 3.08 -9.88 -2.56
C ASN A 156 2.49 -11.28 -2.35
N PHE A 157 1.60 -11.44 -1.40
CA PHE A 157 1.09 -12.76 -1.00
C PHE A 157 -0.42 -12.93 -1.19
N ALA A 158 -1.17 -11.85 -1.43
CA ALA A 158 -2.60 -11.93 -1.68
C ALA A 158 -3.05 -10.90 -2.71
N GLY A 159 -3.96 -11.32 -3.57
CA GLY A 159 -4.63 -10.46 -4.54
C GLY A 159 -6.13 -10.75 -4.57
N SER A 160 -6.92 -9.72 -4.81
CA SER A 160 -8.38 -9.82 -4.98
C SER A 160 -8.87 -8.78 -5.98
N THR A 161 -10.01 -9.08 -6.61
CA THR A 161 -10.74 -8.11 -7.42
C THR A 161 -12.14 -7.95 -6.88
N SER A 162 -12.71 -6.76 -7.00
CA SER A 162 -14.12 -6.56 -6.78
C SER A 162 -14.70 -5.61 -7.81
N TYR A 163 -15.99 -5.75 -8.06
CA TYR A 163 -16.75 -4.72 -8.73
C TYR A 163 -18.11 -4.53 -8.05
N TRP A 164 -18.49 -3.27 -8.02
CA TRP A 164 -19.75 -2.81 -7.48
C TRP A 164 -20.50 -2.02 -8.54
N ALA A 165 -21.80 -2.29 -8.64
CA ALA A 165 -22.67 -1.59 -9.55
C ALA A 165 -24.03 -1.33 -8.90
N GLN A 166 -24.63 -0.18 -9.19
CA GLN A 166 -25.97 0.18 -8.75
C GLN A 166 -26.90 0.27 -9.95
N LYS A 167 -28.05 -0.41 -9.89
CA LYS A 167 -29.13 -0.37 -10.86
C LYS A 167 -30.43 -0.01 -10.15
N GLY A 168 -30.89 1.25 -10.30
CA GLY A 168 -31.98 1.76 -9.49
C GLY A 168 -31.69 1.62 -7.99
N ASN A 169 -32.59 0.96 -7.25
CA ASN A 169 -32.42 0.72 -5.82
C ASN A 169 -31.64 -0.57 -5.48
N ARG A 170 -31.13 -1.30 -6.48
CA ARG A 170 -30.40 -2.55 -6.25
C ARG A 170 -28.90 -2.34 -6.36
N ASN A 171 -28.16 -2.84 -5.37
CA ASN A 171 -26.71 -2.90 -5.36
C ASN A 171 -26.27 -4.32 -5.72
N ILE A 172 -25.38 -4.42 -6.70
CA ILE A 172 -24.75 -5.67 -7.11
C ILE A 172 -23.26 -5.54 -6.73
N THR A 173 -22.78 -6.48 -5.94
CA THR A 173 -21.37 -6.55 -5.57
C THR A 173 -20.87 -7.95 -5.87
N VAL A 174 -19.77 -8.03 -6.63
CA VAL A 174 -19.08 -9.29 -6.89
C VAL A 174 -17.64 -9.14 -6.40
N ASN A 175 -17.22 -10.14 -5.65
CA ASN A 175 -15.88 -10.19 -5.07
C ASN A 175 -15.24 -11.51 -5.46
N GLU A 176 -14.05 -11.43 -6.05
CA GLU A 176 -13.24 -12.58 -6.41
C GLU A 176 -11.91 -12.51 -5.64
N THR A 177 -11.67 -13.53 -4.84
CA THR A 177 -10.43 -13.70 -4.10
C THR A 177 -9.48 -14.61 -4.87
N LYS A 178 -8.18 -14.61 -4.48
CA LYS A 178 -7.14 -15.45 -5.07
C LYS A 178 -6.70 -15.00 -6.47
N ALA A 179 -6.74 -13.71 -6.76
CA ALA A 179 -6.03 -13.18 -7.92
C ALA A 179 -4.54 -13.49 -7.80
N LYS A 180 -3.95 -13.96 -8.91
CA LYS A 180 -2.52 -14.18 -8.97
C LYS A 180 -1.78 -12.85 -8.92
N VAL A 181 -0.77 -12.77 -8.08
CA VAL A 181 0.16 -11.64 -7.98
C VAL A 181 1.58 -12.12 -8.21
N ASN A 182 2.44 -11.27 -8.73
CA ASN A 182 3.86 -11.58 -8.75
C ASN A 182 4.37 -11.62 -7.31
N PRO A 183 5.05 -12.68 -6.88
CA PRO A 183 5.45 -12.83 -5.49
C PRO A 183 6.40 -11.72 -5.03
N PHE A 184 7.19 -11.15 -5.94
CA PHE A 184 8.15 -10.11 -5.60
C PHE A 184 7.99 -8.89 -6.50
N SER A 185 8.05 -7.72 -5.86
CA SER A 185 8.15 -6.42 -6.51
C SER A 185 9.20 -5.58 -5.78
N TYR A 186 9.72 -4.53 -6.46
CA TYR A 186 10.72 -3.64 -5.88
C TYR A 186 10.51 -2.22 -6.38
N GLY A 187 10.97 -1.26 -5.58
CA GLY A 187 10.86 0.15 -5.89
C GLY A 187 11.95 0.98 -5.23
N LEU A 188 11.99 2.24 -5.61
CA LEU A 188 12.76 3.26 -4.92
C LEU A 188 11.85 4.02 -3.97
N VAL A 189 12.40 4.47 -2.86
CA VAL A 189 11.65 5.22 -1.85
C VAL A 189 12.46 6.42 -1.38
N ALA A 190 11.78 7.55 -1.22
CA ALA A 190 12.30 8.75 -0.59
C ALA A 190 11.33 9.21 0.49
N THR A 191 11.86 9.69 1.61
CA THR A 191 11.09 10.17 2.75
C THR A 191 11.64 11.51 3.22
N ALA A 192 10.76 12.35 3.75
CA ALA A 192 11.13 13.55 4.49
C ALA A 192 10.18 13.68 5.68
N SER A 193 10.71 13.89 6.88
CA SER A 193 9.89 13.99 8.09
C SER A 193 10.34 15.12 8.99
N TYR A 194 9.39 15.63 9.79
CA TYR A 194 9.58 16.60 10.85
C TYR A 194 8.84 16.13 12.10
N GLY A 195 9.57 15.71 13.09
CA GLY A 195 8.98 15.06 14.27
C GLY A 195 8.19 13.82 13.89
N VAL A 196 6.92 13.76 14.29
CA VAL A 196 6.02 12.62 14.00
C VAL A 196 5.35 12.66 12.63
N PHE A 197 5.50 13.75 11.87
CA PHE A 197 4.90 13.91 10.55
C PHE A 197 5.92 13.72 9.45
N GLY A 198 5.58 12.96 8.43
CA GLY A 198 6.44 12.81 7.27
C GLY A 198 5.64 12.72 5.97
N VAL A 199 6.38 12.86 4.89
CA VAL A 199 5.91 12.60 3.53
C VAL A 199 6.82 11.56 2.91
N TYR A 200 6.26 10.78 1.99
CA TYR A 200 7.04 9.82 1.25
C TYR A 200 6.69 9.79 -0.22
N PHE A 201 7.63 9.34 -1.01
CA PHE A 201 7.48 9.05 -2.43
C PHE A 201 8.04 7.65 -2.70
N LYS A 202 7.27 6.81 -3.39
CA LYS A 202 7.73 5.51 -3.89
C LYS A 202 7.59 5.46 -5.39
N TYR A 203 8.59 4.93 -6.07
CA TYR A 203 8.59 4.72 -7.50
C TYR A 203 8.80 3.24 -7.82
N TYR A 204 7.84 2.64 -8.51
CA TYR A 204 7.91 1.26 -8.95
C TYR A 204 8.21 1.23 -10.45
N PRO A 205 9.39 0.76 -10.86
CA PRO A 205 9.75 0.69 -12.28
C PRO A 205 8.87 -0.34 -13.02
N LYS A 206 8.70 -0.17 -14.33
CA LYS A 206 7.90 -1.08 -15.16
C LYS A 206 8.33 -2.55 -15.09
N SER A 207 9.60 -2.80 -14.80
CA SER A 207 10.14 -4.15 -14.58
C SER A 207 9.65 -4.78 -13.27
N SER A 208 9.18 -3.98 -12.32
CA SER A 208 8.67 -4.41 -11.02
C SER A 208 7.14 -4.55 -11.06
N ARG A 209 6.65 -5.49 -11.87
CA ARG A 209 5.20 -5.72 -12.01
C ARG A 209 4.65 -6.42 -10.76
N ILE A 210 3.56 -5.88 -10.21
CA ILE A 210 2.83 -6.52 -9.10
C ILE A 210 1.87 -7.61 -9.59
N LEU A 211 1.50 -7.58 -10.86
CA LEU A 211 0.63 -8.56 -11.50
C LEU A 211 1.40 -9.42 -12.52
N PRO A 212 1.03 -10.69 -12.69
CA PRO A 212 1.67 -11.59 -13.63
C PRO A 212 1.43 -11.17 -15.08
N GLU A 213 2.26 -11.69 -15.97
CA GLU A 213 2.10 -11.50 -17.40
C GLU A 213 0.72 -11.95 -17.88
N GLY A 214 0.14 -11.21 -18.81
CA GLY A 214 -1.22 -11.43 -19.29
C GLY A 214 -2.31 -10.76 -18.44
N SER A 215 -1.97 -10.21 -17.27
CA SER A 215 -2.85 -9.32 -16.49
C SER A 215 -2.83 -7.89 -17.07
N VAL A 216 -3.73 -7.05 -16.56
CA VAL A 216 -3.75 -5.61 -16.86
C VAL A 216 -2.37 -4.99 -16.60
N ASP A 217 -1.94 -4.12 -17.50
CA ASP A 217 -0.68 -3.40 -17.33
C ASP A 217 -0.88 -2.23 -16.38
N VAL A 218 -0.11 -2.21 -15.30
CA VAL A 218 -0.15 -1.18 -14.26
C VAL A 218 1.26 -0.72 -13.94
N SER A 219 1.49 0.56 -14.14
CA SER A 219 2.68 1.24 -13.62
C SER A 219 2.25 2.38 -12.71
N TYR A 220 2.93 2.56 -11.59
CA TYR A 220 2.53 3.54 -10.60
C TYR A 220 3.71 4.08 -9.79
N SER A 221 3.49 5.27 -9.27
CA SER A 221 4.30 5.86 -8.21
C SER A 221 3.35 6.28 -7.10
N THR A 222 3.82 6.31 -5.88
CA THR A 222 3.01 6.68 -4.72
C THR A 222 3.58 7.94 -4.09
N VAL A 223 2.72 8.87 -3.76
CA VAL A 223 3.02 10.02 -2.90
C VAL A 223 2.10 9.96 -1.70
N GLY A 224 2.62 10.17 -0.50
CA GLY A 224 1.79 10.03 0.68
C GLY A 224 2.37 10.70 1.92
N ILE A 225 1.62 10.54 2.98
CA ILE A 225 1.97 11.00 4.33
C ILE A 225 2.28 9.81 5.20
N VAL A 226 3.17 10.00 6.15
CA VAL A 226 3.50 9.04 7.20
C VAL A 226 3.37 9.71 8.55
N LEU A 227 2.79 8.97 9.49
CA LEU A 227 2.68 9.36 10.88
C LEU A 227 3.55 8.42 11.70
N GLY A 228 4.52 8.98 12.42
CA GLY A 228 5.25 8.27 13.46
C GLY A 228 4.34 8.07 14.67
N LEU A 229 4.37 6.89 15.23
CA LEU A 229 3.62 6.53 16.44
C LEU A 229 4.56 6.50 17.63
#